data_ecd9b9b9484dfb64e089425c9357ea45
#
_entry.id   ecd9b9b9484dfb64e089425c9357ea45
#
_cell.length_a   1.000
_cell.length_b   1.000
_cell.length_c   1.000
_cell.angle_alpha   90.00
_cell.angle_beta   90.00
_cell.angle_gamma   90.00
#
_symmetry.space_group_name_H-M   'P 1'
#
loop_
_entity.id
_entity.type
_entity.pdbx_description
1 polymer ?
#
loop_
_entity_poly.entity_id
_entity_poly.type
_entity_poly.pdbx_seq_one_letter_code
_entity_poly.pdbx_strand_id
1 'polypeptide(L)'
;MTQVILFNVTNGLIIGAFYVLMALGLSLILNLSNVINFAHGNFLALGGYLAFTLSPVLGYWGALLISPLLTALIGVVVERLMIRRIYNRDPVYSLLLTFGLAFVLQDAARFIWGPNGLPMGLPAALAQPITSTLFFITWYRVFMVTIVIVTVIGLFAFLRYSRIGLRIRAGTFDLETVATLGVNVRHLRTLNFAVGCLLAGLSGVLAAGQIGLNPNMGDDLLMPSFIAIIVGGVGSLIGTLLGGLLIGMAAALTTAFYPAASEAVIYAIMMAVLLLRPRGLIGEEGMMS
;
A
#
# COMPACT_ATOMS: atom_id res chain seq x y z
N MET A 1 12.73 -1.96 -30.41
CA MET A 1 11.69 -2.77 -29.76
C MET A 1 12.19 -3.33 -28.42
N THR A 2 13.28 -4.09 -28.38
CA THR A 2 13.81 -4.70 -27.14
C THR A 2 14.08 -3.69 -26.01
N GLN A 3 14.67 -2.52 -26.31
CA GLN A 3 14.93 -1.47 -25.31
C GLN A 3 13.64 -0.89 -24.71
N VAL A 4 12.61 -0.68 -25.54
CA VAL A 4 11.30 -0.18 -25.09
C VAL A 4 10.64 -1.18 -24.15
N ILE A 5 10.65 -2.47 -24.52
CA ILE A 5 10.08 -3.52 -23.64
C ILE A 5 10.83 -3.60 -22.33
N LEU A 6 12.16 -3.60 -22.37
CA LEU A 6 13.00 -3.70 -21.16
C LEU A 6 12.80 -2.51 -20.23
N PHE A 7 12.72 -1.29 -20.78
CA PHE A 7 12.42 -0.07 -20.03
C PHE A 7 11.03 -0.16 -19.36
N ASN A 8 10.02 -0.63 -20.08
CA ASN A 8 8.66 -0.74 -19.52
C ASN A 8 8.49 -1.91 -18.55
N VAL A 9 9.23 -3.00 -18.71
CA VAL A 9 9.32 -4.07 -17.71
C VAL A 9 9.92 -3.51 -16.40
N THR A 10 10.98 -2.73 -16.49
CA THR A 10 11.58 -2.07 -15.32
C THR A 10 10.61 -1.09 -14.66
N ASN A 11 9.91 -0.26 -15.45
CA ASN A 11 8.87 0.63 -14.93
C ASN A 11 7.72 -0.16 -14.28
N GLY A 12 7.32 -1.28 -14.88
CA GLY A 12 6.27 -2.15 -14.34
C GLY A 12 6.63 -2.76 -12.98
N LEU A 13 7.88 -3.18 -12.82
CA LEU A 13 8.39 -3.64 -11.51
C LEU A 13 8.35 -2.53 -10.46
N ILE A 14 8.68 -1.31 -10.84
CA ILE A 14 8.67 -0.14 -9.96
C ILE A 14 7.24 0.22 -9.54
N ILE A 15 6.32 0.33 -10.50
CA ILE A 15 4.90 0.59 -10.24
C ILE A 15 4.30 -0.55 -9.42
N GLY A 16 4.61 -1.79 -9.79
CA GLY A 16 4.18 -2.98 -9.04
C GLY A 16 4.69 -3.00 -7.60
N ALA A 17 5.91 -2.51 -7.35
CA ALA A 17 6.44 -2.40 -6.00
C ALA A 17 5.62 -1.44 -5.11
N PHE A 18 5.13 -0.32 -5.65
CA PHE A 18 4.20 0.56 -4.94
C PHE A 18 2.88 -0.13 -4.64
N TYR A 19 2.31 -0.78 -5.64
CA TYR A 19 1.04 -1.49 -5.47
C TYR A 19 1.18 -2.62 -4.46
N VAL A 20 2.29 -3.37 -4.47
CA VAL A 20 2.59 -4.42 -3.48
C VAL A 20 2.63 -3.86 -2.07
N LEU A 21 3.42 -2.80 -1.84
CA LEU A 21 3.60 -2.28 -0.48
C LEU A 21 2.29 -1.75 0.10
N MET A 22 1.54 -1.00 -0.72
CA MET A 22 0.25 -0.46 -0.33
C MET A 22 -0.80 -1.57 -0.16
N ALA A 23 -0.87 -2.51 -1.11
CA ALA A 23 -1.80 -3.62 -1.07
C ALA A 23 -1.56 -4.56 0.13
N LEU A 24 -0.30 -4.83 0.50
CA LEU A 24 0.02 -5.63 1.69
C LEU A 24 -0.46 -4.96 2.98
N GLY A 25 -0.28 -3.64 3.11
CA GLY A 25 -0.80 -2.88 4.26
C GLY A 25 -2.32 -2.95 4.36
N LEU A 26 -2.99 -2.76 3.24
CA LEU A 26 -4.45 -2.82 3.14
C LEU A 26 -4.98 -4.24 3.36
N SER A 27 -4.32 -5.26 2.79
CA SER A 27 -4.65 -6.67 2.96
C SER A 27 -4.55 -7.13 4.42
N LEU A 28 -3.53 -6.68 5.16
CA LEU A 28 -3.41 -6.96 6.60
C LEU A 28 -4.62 -6.43 7.38
N ILE A 29 -5.05 -5.20 7.10
CA ILE A 29 -6.20 -4.59 7.77
C ILE A 29 -7.48 -5.35 7.40
N LEU A 30 -7.69 -5.61 6.12
CA LEU A 30 -8.87 -6.31 5.61
C LEU A 30 -8.98 -7.72 6.20
N ASN A 31 -7.90 -8.50 6.15
CA ASN A 31 -7.92 -9.91 6.53
C ASN A 31 -8.19 -10.14 8.03
N LEU A 32 -7.68 -9.27 8.92
CA LEU A 32 -7.88 -9.44 10.36
C LEU A 32 -9.15 -8.73 10.88
N SER A 33 -9.47 -7.59 10.30
CA SER A 33 -10.51 -6.71 10.85
C SER A 33 -11.80 -6.73 10.04
N ASN A 34 -11.79 -7.33 8.85
CA ASN A 34 -12.89 -7.32 7.88
C ASN A 34 -13.41 -5.91 7.58
N VAL A 35 -12.49 -4.93 7.53
CA VAL A 35 -12.77 -3.52 7.28
C VAL A 35 -12.16 -3.14 5.94
N ILE A 36 -12.99 -2.71 5.02
CA ILE A 36 -12.56 -2.10 3.76
C ILE A 36 -12.21 -0.64 4.06
N ASN A 37 -10.91 -0.32 4.01
CA ASN A 37 -10.41 0.99 4.41
C ASN A 37 -10.09 1.87 3.19
N PHE A 38 -11.05 2.67 2.74
CA PHE A 38 -10.82 3.63 1.66
C PHE A 38 -9.88 4.78 2.04
N ALA A 39 -9.74 5.11 3.33
CA ALA A 39 -8.79 6.11 3.78
C ALA A 39 -7.31 5.64 3.71
N HIS A 40 -7.06 4.36 3.35
CA HIS A 40 -5.70 3.81 3.32
C HIS A 40 -4.79 4.55 2.34
N GLY A 41 -5.33 4.97 1.18
CA GLY A 41 -4.61 5.83 0.24
C GLY A 41 -4.23 7.18 0.83
N ASN A 42 -5.11 7.78 1.63
CA ASN A 42 -4.82 9.05 2.28
C ASN A 42 -3.80 8.93 3.42
N PHE A 43 -3.68 7.77 4.08
CA PHE A 43 -2.54 7.48 4.96
C PHE A 43 -1.22 7.40 4.19
N LEU A 44 -1.24 6.89 2.96
CA LEU A 44 -0.07 6.95 2.07
C LEU A 44 0.30 8.41 1.79
N ALA A 45 -0.65 9.22 1.30
CA ALA A 45 -0.41 10.64 1.02
C ALA A 45 0.13 11.37 2.26
N LEU A 46 -0.49 11.13 3.43
CA LEU A 46 -0.04 11.69 4.71
C LEU A 46 1.41 11.34 5.02
N GLY A 47 1.83 10.09 4.79
CA GLY A 47 3.22 9.67 4.96
C GLY A 47 4.19 10.46 4.09
N GLY A 48 3.84 10.70 2.83
CA GLY A 48 4.61 11.55 1.91
C GLY A 48 4.69 13.00 2.38
N TYR A 49 3.55 13.60 2.77
CA TYR A 49 3.51 14.98 3.27
C TYR A 49 4.26 15.18 4.59
N LEU A 50 4.18 14.21 5.49
CA LEU A 50 4.99 14.22 6.73
C LEU A 50 6.48 14.14 6.41
N ALA A 51 6.88 13.32 5.43
CA ALA A 51 8.28 13.25 5.00
C ALA A 51 8.75 14.56 4.38
N PHE A 52 7.94 15.20 3.57
CA PHE A 52 8.22 16.51 3.01
C PHE A 52 8.45 17.55 4.11
N THR A 53 7.58 17.58 5.11
CA THR A 53 7.66 18.53 6.24
C THR A 53 8.88 18.28 7.12
N LEU A 54 9.26 17.02 7.33
CA LEU A 54 10.37 16.64 8.20
C LEU A 54 11.73 16.69 7.49
N SER A 55 11.77 16.57 6.18
CA SER A 55 13.02 16.49 5.42
C SER A 55 13.94 17.72 5.58
N PRO A 56 13.47 18.97 5.71
CA PRO A 56 14.34 20.11 5.97
C PRO A 56 15.04 20.07 7.32
N VAL A 57 14.45 19.40 8.32
CA VAL A 57 14.99 19.35 9.71
C VAL A 57 15.80 18.08 9.93
N LEU A 58 15.30 16.93 9.49
CA LEU A 58 15.89 15.61 9.77
C LEU A 58 16.68 15.03 8.58
N GLY A 59 16.70 15.75 7.46
CA GLY A 59 17.18 15.21 6.20
C GLY A 59 16.25 14.13 5.64
N TYR A 60 16.50 13.72 4.40
CA TYR A 60 15.72 12.68 3.71
C TYR A 60 15.68 11.35 4.49
N TRP A 61 16.82 10.90 5.01
CA TRP A 61 16.93 9.62 5.72
C TRP A 61 16.17 9.59 7.04
N GLY A 62 16.23 10.68 7.80
CA GLY A 62 15.43 10.84 9.02
C GLY A 62 13.93 10.87 8.71
N ALA A 63 13.53 11.60 7.67
CA ALA A 63 12.14 11.67 7.23
C ALA A 63 11.64 10.28 6.75
N LEU A 64 12.43 9.52 6.01
CA LEU A 64 12.10 8.17 5.54
C LEU A 64 11.77 7.20 6.68
N LEU A 65 12.45 7.32 7.83
CA LEU A 65 12.23 6.44 8.98
C LEU A 65 11.09 6.94 9.90
N ILE A 66 11.02 8.25 10.12
CA ILE A 66 10.08 8.83 11.11
C ILE A 66 8.68 9.00 10.54
N SER A 67 8.53 9.38 9.27
CA SER A 67 7.20 9.63 8.68
C SER A 67 6.29 8.40 8.68
N PRO A 68 6.75 7.18 8.33
CA PRO A 68 5.92 5.99 8.43
C PRO A 68 5.48 5.68 9.86
N LEU A 69 6.35 5.93 10.85
CA LEU A 69 6.02 5.74 12.27
C LEU A 69 4.97 6.74 12.75
N LEU A 70 5.07 8.00 12.33
CA LEU A 70 4.05 9.02 12.63
C LEU A 70 2.72 8.68 11.94
N THR A 71 2.76 8.21 10.69
CA THR A 71 1.57 7.74 9.98
C THR A 71 0.91 6.57 10.71
N ALA A 72 1.70 5.62 11.20
CA ALA A 72 1.20 4.52 12.02
C ALA A 72 0.57 5.02 13.33
N LEU A 73 1.18 5.99 14.00
CA LEU A 73 0.65 6.59 15.22
C LEU A 73 -0.70 7.28 14.98
N ILE A 74 -0.80 8.07 13.91
CA ILE A 74 -2.07 8.70 13.48
C ILE A 74 -3.10 7.62 13.14
N GLY A 75 -2.69 6.56 12.46
CA GLY A 75 -3.52 5.40 12.20
C GLY A 75 -4.07 4.75 13.47
N VAL A 76 -3.24 4.58 14.50
CA VAL A 76 -3.69 4.09 15.83
C VAL A 76 -4.73 5.01 16.45
N VAL A 77 -4.54 6.32 16.36
CA VAL A 77 -5.52 7.31 16.89
C VAL A 77 -6.86 7.17 16.14
N VAL A 78 -6.81 7.14 14.82
CA VAL A 78 -8.00 6.98 13.97
C VAL A 78 -8.70 5.63 14.24
N GLU A 79 -7.95 4.54 14.35
CA GLU A 79 -8.50 3.23 14.67
C GLU A 79 -9.24 3.27 16.01
N ARG A 80 -8.60 3.80 17.07
CA ARG A 80 -9.19 3.83 18.41
C ARG A 80 -10.42 4.72 18.51
N LEU A 81 -10.40 5.87 17.86
CA LEU A 81 -11.49 6.87 17.98
C LEU A 81 -12.66 6.58 17.05
N MET A 82 -12.41 6.01 15.87
CA MET A 82 -13.40 5.88 14.80
C MET A 82 -13.64 4.41 14.42
N ILE A 83 -12.64 3.73 13.86
CA ILE A 83 -12.82 2.42 13.22
C ILE A 83 -13.20 1.33 14.23
N ARG A 84 -12.65 1.38 15.45
CA ARG A 84 -12.97 0.43 16.52
C ARG A 84 -14.46 0.36 16.85
N ARG A 85 -15.20 1.44 16.65
CA ARG A 85 -16.64 1.50 16.95
C ARG A 85 -17.50 0.76 15.94
N ILE A 86 -16.94 0.41 14.79
CA ILE A 86 -17.68 -0.18 13.67
C ILE A 86 -17.25 -1.62 13.33
N TYR A 87 -16.28 -2.21 14.04
CA TYR A 87 -15.80 -3.58 13.74
C TYR A 87 -16.88 -4.67 13.72
N ASN A 88 -17.94 -4.51 14.51
CA ASN A 88 -19.03 -5.47 14.60
C ASN A 88 -20.32 -4.95 13.95
N ARG A 89 -20.21 -3.97 13.06
CA ARG A 89 -21.31 -3.40 12.29
C ARG A 89 -21.30 -3.93 10.88
N ASP A 90 -22.38 -3.71 10.15
CA ASP A 90 -22.46 -4.02 8.72
C ASP A 90 -21.28 -3.38 7.96
N PRO A 91 -20.65 -4.10 7.01
CA PRO A 91 -19.54 -3.59 6.21
C PRO A 91 -19.79 -2.23 5.53
N VAL A 92 -21.04 -1.90 5.23
CA VAL A 92 -21.41 -0.59 4.67
C VAL A 92 -21.02 0.57 5.58
N TYR A 93 -21.13 0.39 6.92
CA TYR A 93 -20.67 1.44 7.86
C TYR A 93 -19.16 1.68 7.77
N SER A 94 -18.39 0.63 7.52
CA SER A 94 -16.93 0.78 7.36
C SER A 94 -16.59 1.52 6.06
N LEU A 95 -17.31 1.23 4.97
CA LEU A 95 -17.16 1.93 3.71
C LEU A 95 -17.47 3.43 3.87
N LEU A 96 -18.63 3.77 4.41
CA LEU A 96 -19.04 5.17 4.58
C LEU A 96 -18.08 5.95 5.50
N LEU A 97 -17.68 5.35 6.64
CA LEU A 97 -16.79 6.00 7.57
C LEU A 97 -15.40 6.24 6.95
N THR A 98 -14.82 5.23 6.32
CA THR A 98 -13.47 5.34 5.76
C THR A 98 -13.44 6.21 4.50
N PHE A 99 -14.53 6.24 3.74
CA PHE A 99 -14.69 7.16 2.60
C PHE A 99 -14.78 8.61 3.07
N GLY A 100 -15.62 8.89 4.09
CA GLY A 100 -15.69 10.22 4.70
C GLY A 100 -14.34 10.65 5.32
N LEU A 101 -13.65 9.72 5.98
CA LEU A 101 -12.30 9.98 6.52
C LEU A 101 -11.30 10.27 5.40
N ALA A 102 -11.39 9.60 4.26
CA ALA A 102 -10.54 9.85 3.11
C ALA A 102 -10.64 11.31 2.66
N PHE A 103 -11.85 11.84 2.47
CA PHE A 103 -12.06 13.24 2.12
C PHE A 103 -11.54 14.21 3.18
N VAL A 104 -11.77 13.92 4.46
CA VAL A 104 -11.25 14.76 5.56
C VAL A 104 -9.72 14.82 5.52
N LEU A 105 -9.03 13.69 5.34
CA LEU A 105 -7.57 13.65 5.25
C LEU A 105 -7.05 14.34 3.99
N GLN A 106 -7.73 14.18 2.86
CA GLN A 106 -7.38 14.83 1.60
C GLN A 106 -7.54 16.34 1.68
N ASP A 107 -8.66 16.82 2.21
CA ASP A 107 -8.88 18.26 2.37
C ASP A 107 -7.98 18.86 3.45
N ALA A 108 -7.68 18.13 4.51
CA ALA A 108 -6.66 18.55 5.49
C ALA A 108 -5.27 18.70 4.82
N ALA A 109 -4.90 17.77 3.93
CA ALA A 109 -3.65 17.90 3.16
C ALA A 109 -3.66 19.14 2.26
N ARG A 110 -4.76 19.42 1.55
CA ARG A 110 -4.92 20.63 0.74
C ARG A 110 -4.85 21.92 1.56
N PHE A 111 -5.45 21.89 2.76
CA PHE A 111 -5.46 23.05 3.65
C PHE A 111 -4.07 23.37 4.21
N ILE A 112 -3.32 22.33 4.60
CA ILE A 112 -2.01 22.48 5.28
C ILE A 112 -0.89 22.75 4.28
N TRP A 113 -0.84 22.00 3.17
CA TRP A 113 0.27 22.04 2.20
C TRP A 113 -0.11 22.69 0.86
N GLY A 114 -1.36 23.04 0.68
CA GLY A 114 -1.89 23.63 -0.55
C GLY A 114 -2.41 22.61 -1.57
N PRO A 115 -3.17 23.08 -2.58
CA PRO A 115 -3.78 22.21 -3.60
C PRO A 115 -2.80 21.80 -4.70
N ASN A 116 -1.66 22.46 -4.81
CA ASN A 116 -0.69 22.23 -5.88
C ASN A 116 0.25 21.07 -5.53
N GLY A 117 0.79 20.43 -6.58
CA GLY A 117 1.82 19.42 -6.39
C GLY A 117 3.12 20.03 -5.83
N LEU A 118 3.78 19.29 -4.94
CA LEU A 118 5.04 19.69 -4.32
C LEU A 118 6.14 18.67 -4.68
N PRO A 119 7.32 19.14 -5.12
CA PRO A 119 8.44 18.25 -5.40
C PRO A 119 9.10 17.80 -4.09
N MET A 120 9.35 16.51 -3.94
CA MET A 120 10.14 15.97 -2.84
C MET A 120 11.63 16.12 -3.14
N GLY A 121 12.36 16.80 -2.25
CA GLY A 121 13.83 16.90 -2.36
C GLY A 121 14.49 15.54 -2.13
N LEU A 122 15.26 15.07 -3.11
CA LEU A 122 16.02 13.83 -3.01
C LEU A 122 17.51 14.10 -2.71
N PRO A 123 18.20 13.19 -1.98
CA PRO A 123 19.65 13.26 -1.85
C PRO A 123 20.32 13.23 -3.23
N ALA A 124 21.35 14.05 -3.43
CA ALA A 124 22.06 14.15 -4.71
C ALA A 124 22.58 12.81 -5.23
N ALA A 125 22.99 11.91 -4.33
CA ALA A 125 23.45 10.57 -4.70
C ALA A 125 22.34 9.70 -5.31
N LEU A 126 21.08 9.86 -4.87
CA LEU A 126 19.93 9.12 -5.39
C LEU A 126 19.34 9.75 -6.65
N ALA A 127 19.52 11.04 -6.85
CA ALA A 127 19.00 11.76 -8.01
C ALA A 127 19.80 11.49 -9.30
N GLN A 128 21.01 10.93 -9.19
CA GLN A 128 21.86 10.68 -10.35
C GLN A 128 21.31 9.59 -11.25
N PRO A 129 21.38 9.76 -12.59
CA PRO A 129 21.01 8.73 -13.53
C PRO A 129 22.07 7.64 -13.60
N ILE A 130 21.62 6.40 -13.74
CA ILE A 130 22.47 5.27 -14.13
C ILE A 130 22.41 5.21 -15.66
N THR A 131 23.50 5.64 -16.30
CA THR A 131 23.60 5.61 -17.76
C THR A 131 24.19 4.27 -18.20
N SER A 132 23.36 3.44 -18.81
CA SER A 132 23.79 2.23 -19.52
C SER A 132 23.27 2.31 -20.96
N THR A 133 23.92 1.63 -21.87
CA THR A 133 23.46 1.51 -23.27
C THR A 133 22.07 0.89 -23.40
N LEU A 134 21.62 0.19 -22.35
CA LEU A 134 20.35 -0.56 -22.32
C LEU A 134 19.29 0.08 -21.41
N PHE A 135 19.68 0.89 -20.40
CA PHE A 135 18.76 1.41 -19.38
C PHE A 135 19.03 2.88 -19.09
N PHE A 136 17.97 3.62 -18.89
CA PHE A 136 17.97 4.94 -18.30
C PHE A 136 17.11 4.93 -17.04
N ILE A 137 17.73 4.67 -15.90
CA ILE A 137 17.07 4.65 -14.58
C ILE A 137 17.85 5.49 -13.58
N THR A 138 17.17 6.02 -12.57
CA THR A 138 17.83 6.75 -11.48
C THR A 138 18.22 5.79 -10.35
N TRP A 139 19.24 6.14 -9.58
CA TRP A 139 19.61 5.42 -8.35
C TRP A 139 18.43 5.38 -7.36
N TYR A 140 17.57 6.40 -7.39
CA TYR A 140 16.37 6.43 -6.57
C TYR A 140 15.43 5.26 -6.83
N ARG A 141 15.25 4.87 -8.08
CA ARG A 141 14.39 3.73 -8.46
C ARG A 141 14.94 2.40 -7.94
N VAL A 142 16.24 2.21 -8.02
CA VAL A 142 16.91 1.02 -7.47
C VAL A 142 16.77 0.99 -5.95
N PHE A 143 17.06 2.11 -5.30
CA PHE A 143 16.89 2.26 -3.86
C PHE A 143 15.46 1.94 -3.41
N MET A 144 14.46 2.49 -4.10
CA MET A 144 13.05 2.30 -3.80
C MET A 144 12.65 0.82 -3.88
N VAL A 145 12.99 0.13 -4.99
CA VAL A 145 12.70 -1.31 -5.14
C VAL A 145 13.41 -2.11 -4.04
N THR A 146 14.63 -1.76 -3.70
CA THR A 146 15.38 -2.40 -2.62
C THR A 146 14.69 -2.23 -1.27
N ILE A 147 14.21 -1.02 -0.93
CA ILE A 147 13.47 -0.77 0.31
C ILE A 147 12.16 -1.57 0.33
N VAL A 148 11.45 -1.64 -0.79
CA VAL A 148 10.22 -2.45 -0.87
C VAL A 148 10.53 -3.92 -0.63
N ILE A 149 11.54 -4.49 -1.29
CA ILE A 149 11.94 -5.89 -1.09
C ILE A 149 12.31 -6.16 0.38
N VAL A 150 13.14 -5.30 0.99
CA VAL A 150 13.54 -5.41 2.40
C VAL A 150 12.31 -5.35 3.31
N THR A 151 11.38 -4.42 3.03
CA THR A 151 10.15 -4.26 3.83
C THR A 151 9.24 -5.48 3.69
N VAL A 152 9.08 -6.02 2.49
CA VAL A 152 8.29 -7.23 2.24
C VAL A 152 8.91 -8.42 2.98
N ILE A 153 10.20 -8.65 2.84
CA ILE A 153 10.91 -9.72 3.56
C ILE A 153 10.76 -9.52 5.08
N GLY A 154 10.95 -8.30 5.57
CA GLY A 154 10.79 -7.95 6.98
C GLY A 154 9.37 -8.20 7.49
N LEU A 155 8.35 -7.86 6.70
CA LEU A 155 6.95 -8.12 7.02
C LEU A 155 6.67 -9.63 7.12
N PHE A 156 7.11 -10.42 6.14
CA PHE A 156 6.93 -11.88 6.17
C PHE A 156 7.71 -12.51 7.34
N ALA A 157 8.91 -12.04 7.62
CA ALA A 157 9.69 -12.48 8.78
C ALA A 157 8.99 -12.11 10.09
N PHE A 158 8.49 -10.88 10.21
CA PHE A 158 7.69 -10.44 11.37
C PHE A 158 6.46 -11.32 11.58
N LEU A 159 5.69 -11.58 10.53
CA LEU A 159 4.50 -12.42 10.61
C LEU A 159 4.83 -13.88 10.91
N ARG A 160 5.99 -14.40 10.48
CA ARG A 160 6.38 -15.77 10.67
C ARG A 160 7.00 -16.05 12.04
N TYR A 161 7.90 -15.15 12.51
CA TYR A 161 8.75 -15.42 13.68
C TYR A 161 8.34 -14.66 14.93
N SER A 162 7.55 -13.56 14.82
CA SER A 162 7.14 -12.81 16.01
C SER A 162 5.88 -13.42 16.66
N ARG A 163 5.76 -13.28 17.99
CA ARG A 163 4.56 -13.69 18.74
C ARG A 163 3.31 -12.90 18.30
N ILE A 164 3.48 -11.63 17.92
CA ILE A 164 2.38 -10.79 17.42
C ILE A 164 1.97 -11.27 16.02
N GLY A 165 2.91 -11.51 15.14
CA GLY A 165 2.64 -12.04 13.79
C GLY A 165 1.92 -13.38 13.82
N LEU A 166 2.31 -14.29 14.74
CA LEU A 166 1.61 -15.56 14.94
C LEU A 166 0.13 -15.33 15.32
N ARG A 167 -0.13 -14.40 16.27
CA ARG A 167 -1.50 -14.05 16.68
C ARG A 167 -2.30 -13.38 15.55
N ILE A 168 -1.66 -12.53 14.75
CA ILE A 168 -2.30 -11.92 13.57
C ILE A 168 -2.73 -13.01 12.59
N ARG A 169 -1.83 -13.93 12.22
CA ARG A 169 -2.15 -15.04 11.32
C ARG A 169 -3.24 -15.93 11.87
N ALA A 170 -3.15 -16.33 13.13
CA ALA A 170 -4.20 -17.13 13.77
C ALA A 170 -5.55 -16.41 13.76
N GLY A 171 -5.56 -15.09 14.07
CA GLY A 171 -6.78 -14.29 14.06
C GLY A 171 -7.36 -14.05 12.66
N THR A 172 -6.56 -14.16 11.61
CA THR A 172 -7.05 -14.10 10.23
C THR A 172 -7.88 -15.35 9.88
N PHE A 173 -7.55 -16.52 10.44
CA PHE A 173 -8.33 -17.74 10.26
C PHE A 173 -9.57 -17.78 11.16
N ASP A 174 -9.40 -17.50 12.46
CA ASP A 174 -10.47 -17.54 13.43
C ASP A 174 -10.17 -16.60 14.62
N LEU A 175 -10.76 -15.41 14.52
CA LEU A 175 -10.57 -14.36 15.52
C LEU A 175 -11.29 -14.67 16.84
N GLU A 176 -12.37 -15.44 16.77
CA GLU A 176 -13.19 -15.80 17.93
C GLU A 176 -12.47 -16.83 18.78
N THR A 177 -11.91 -17.87 18.15
CA THR A 177 -11.05 -18.84 18.83
C THR A 177 -9.83 -18.19 19.46
N VAL A 178 -9.18 -17.23 18.77
CA VAL A 178 -8.04 -16.49 19.34
C VAL A 178 -8.45 -15.67 20.57
N ALA A 179 -9.68 -15.13 20.59
CA ALA A 179 -10.22 -14.43 21.76
C ALA A 179 -10.43 -15.37 22.96
N THR A 180 -10.97 -16.58 22.73
CA THR A 180 -11.18 -17.56 23.80
C THR A 180 -9.87 -18.07 24.42
N LEU A 181 -8.77 -18.04 23.66
CA LEU A 181 -7.42 -18.34 24.15
C LEU A 181 -6.79 -17.18 24.98
N GLY A 182 -7.57 -16.14 25.32
CA GLY A 182 -7.15 -15.04 26.18
C GLY A 182 -6.37 -13.93 25.47
N VAL A 183 -6.33 -13.92 24.13
CA VAL A 183 -5.69 -12.81 23.38
C VAL A 183 -6.60 -11.62 23.32
N ASN A 184 -6.08 -10.45 23.66
CA ASN A 184 -6.82 -9.19 23.54
C ASN A 184 -6.96 -8.79 22.05
N VAL A 185 -8.09 -9.17 21.45
CA VAL A 185 -8.41 -8.91 20.04
C VAL A 185 -8.42 -7.42 19.70
N ARG A 186 -8.86 -6.56 20.63
CA ARG A 186 -8.86 -5.10 20.40
C ARG A 186 -7.44 -4.57 20.21
N HIS A 187 -6.52 -5.03 21.05
CA HIS A 187 -5.11 -4.66 20.93
C HIS A 187 -4.48 -5.22 19.66
N LEU A 188 -4.82 -6.47 19.31
CA LEU A 188 -4.32 -7.12 18.11
C LEU A 188 -4.75 -6.38 16.84
N ARG A 189 -6.03 -5.99 16.73
CA ARG A 189 -6.54 -5.18 15.62
C ARG A 189 -5.85 -3.82 15.53
N THR A 190 -5.62 -3.13 16.66
CA THR A 190 -4.91 -1.85 16.69
C THR A 190 -3.47 -2.00 16.17
N LEU A 191 -2.74 -3.01 16.62
CA LEU A 191 -1.36 -3.27 16.17
C LEU A 191 -1.34 -3.60 14.66
N ASN A 192 -2.26 -4.43 14.20
CA ASN A 192 -2.38 -4.77 12.79
C ASN A 192 -2.69 -3.56 11.92
N PHE A 193 -3.59 -2.68 12.39
CA PHE A 193 -3.91 -1.42 11.72
C PHE A 193 -2.69 -0.47 11.68
N ALA A 194 -1.93 -0.41 12.78
CA ALA A 194 -0.70 0.36 12.84
C ALA A 194 0.35 -0.11 11.83
N VAL A 195 0.53 -1.43 11.70
CA VAL A 195 1.44 -2.01 10.69
C VAL A 195 0.96 -1.68 9.28
N GLY A 196 -0.33 -1.79 9.00
CA GLY A 196 -0.91 -1.38 7.72
C GLY A 196 -0.63 0.09 7.39
N CYS A 197 -0.90 1.01 8.33
CA CYS A 197 -0.63 2.43 8.16
C CYS A 197 0.87 2.76 8.04
N LEU A 198 1.76 1.99 8.72
CA LEU A 198 3.20 2.11 8.56
C LEU A 198 3.63 1.79 7.12
N LEU A 199 3.11 0.70 6.55
CA LEU A 199 3.39 0.32 5.16
C LEU A 199 2.85 1.35 4.17
N ALA A 200 1.64 1.88 4.40
CA ALA A 200 1.08 2.98 3.61
C ALA A 200 1.96 4.23 3.70
N GLY A 201 2.36 4.65 4.90
CA GLY A 201 3.22 5.80 5.09
C GLY A 201 4.58 5.66 4.41
N LEU A 202 5.20 4.47 4.49
CA LEU A 202 6.45 4.18 3.80
C LEU A 202 6.27 4.23 2.28
N SER A 203 5.19 3.64 1.77
CA SER A 203 4.84 3.73 0.34
C SER A 203 4.68 5.19 -0.09
N GLY A 204 4.07 6.05 0.74
CA GLY A 204 3.90 7.47 0.50
C GLY A 204 5.22 8.25 0.41
N VAL A 205 6.17 7.98 1.31
CA VAL A 205 7.51 8.60 1.25
C VAL A 205 8.23 8.22 -0.05
N LEU A 206 8.17 6.94 -0.41
CA LEU A 206 8.79 6.45 -1.63
C LEU A 206 8.10 6.99 -2.89
N ALA A 207 6.76 7.05 -2.89
CA ALA A 207 5.99 7.61 -4.00
C ALA A 207 6.26 9.10 -4.17
N ALA A 208 6.32 9.87 -3.08
CA ALA A 208 6.62 11.30 -3.11
C ALA A 208 7.95 11.62 -3.81
N GLY A 209 8.97 10.80 -3.62
CA GLY A 209 10.26 10.97 -4.30
C GLY A 209 10.25 10.58 -5.78
N GLN A 210 9.30 9.73 -6.23
CA GLN A 210 9.21 9.27 -7.61
C GLN A 210 8.29 10.15 -8.48
N ILE A 211 7.12 10.51 -7.95
CA ILE A 211 6.06 11.21 -8.70
C ILE A 211 5.75 12.61 -8.14
N GLY A 212 6.41 12.99 -7.03
CA GLY A 212 6.07 14.20 -6.28
C GLY A 212 4.85 13.99 -5.38
N LEU A 213 4.55 15.02 -4.58
CA LEU A 213 3.37 15.06 -3.72
C LEU A 213 2.20 15.67 -4.46
N ASN A 214 1.05 15.07 -4.35
CA ASN A 214 -0.22 15.55 -4.86
C ASN A 214 -1.31 15.17 -3.86
N PRO A 215 -2.26 16.04 -3.50
CA PRO A 215 -3.33 15.69 -2.59
C PRO A 215 -4.19 14.49 -3.03
N ASN A 216 -4.23 14.20 -4.33
CA ASN A 216 -5.00 13.08 -4.89
C ASN A 216 -4.18 11.78 -4.99
N MET A 217 -2.85 11.80 -4.73
CA MET A 217 -1.97 10.65 -4.92
C MET A 217 -2.42 9.39 -4.17
N GLY A 218 -3.15 9.60 -3.06
CA GLY A 218 -3.71 8.49 -2.29
C GLY A 218 -4.78 7.73 -3.06
N ASP A 219 -5.67 8.45 -3.71
CA ASP A 219 -6.78 7.87 -4.49
C ASP A 219 -6.26 7.18 -5.75
N ASP A 220 -5.28 7.80 -6.43
CA ASP A 220 -4.65 7.27 -7.65
C ASP A 220 -3.99 5.90 -7.43
N LEU A 221 -3.41 5.67 -6.24
CA LEU A 221 -2.72 4.42 -5.89
C LEU A 221 -3.63 3.42 -5.16
N LEU A 222 -4.74 3.87 -4.56
CA LEU A 222 -5.64 3.04 -3.79
C LEU A 222 -6.34 1.99 -4.66
N MET A 223 -6.96 2.40 -5.75
CA MET A 223 -7.75 1.51 -6.61
C MET A 223 -6.91 0.40 -7.25
N PRO A 224 -5.75 0.66 -7.87
CA PRO A 224 -4.88 -0.40 -8.34
C PRO A 224 -4.43 -1.37 -7.25
N SER A 225 -4.23 -0.87 -6.02
CA SER A 225 -3.84 -1.71 -4.87
C SER A 225 -4.98 -2.61 -4.40
N PHE A 226 -6.23 -2.13 -4.41
CA PHE A 226 -7.40 -2.98 -4.18
C PHE A 226 -7.52 -4.08 -5.23
N ILE A 227 -7.36 -3.71 -6.49
CA ILE A 227 -7.39 -4.67 -7.60
C ILE A 227 -6.28 -5.72 -7.43
N ALA A 228 -5.10 -5.32 -7.00
CA ALA A 228 -4.00 -6.24 -6.70
C ALA A 228 -4.37 -7.28 -5.63
N ILE A 229 -5.10 -6.87 -4.57
CA ILE A 229 -5.60 -7.79 -3.53
C ILE A 229 -6.63 -8.76 -4.12
N ILE A 230 -7.58 -8.25 -4.90
CA ILE A 230 -8.64 -9.07 -5.49
C ILE A 230 -8.06 -10.07 -6.49
N VAL A 231 -7.18 -9.61 -7.38
CA VAL A 231 -6.49 -10.46 -8.37
C VAL A 231 -5.60 -11.48 -7.67
N GLY A 232 -4.87 -11.05 -6.66
CA GLY A 232 -4.01 -11.94 -5.87
C GLY A 232 -4.79 -13.00 -5.09
N GLY A 233 -5.98 -12.65 -4.64
CA GLY A 233 -6.87 -13.43 -3.77
C GLY A 233 -6.93 -12.85 -2.37
N VAL A 234 -8.14 -12.45 -1.95
CA VAL A 234 -8.39 -11.93 -0.61
C VAL A 234 -8.01 -12.99 0.43
N GLY A 235 -7.27 -12.59 1.47
CA GLY A 235 -6.76 -13.50 2.48
C GLY A 235 -5.31 -13.94 2.28
N SER A 236 -4.80 -13.93 1.05
CA SER A 236 -3.44 -14.36 0.73
C SER A 236 -2.48 -13.19 0.57
N LEU A 237 -1.51 -13.04 1.48
CA LEU A 237 -0.45 -12.03 1.37
C LEU A 237 0.50 -12.31 0.20
N ILE A 238 0.77 -13.58 -0.10
CA ILE A 238 1.58 -13.98 -1.26
C ILE A 238 0.81 -13.68 -2.54
N GLY A 239 -0.49 -13.98 -2.56
CA GLY A 239 -1.38 -13.59 -3.67
C GLY A 239 -1.37 -12.09 -3.90
N THR A 240 -1.52 -11.30 -2.84
CA THR A 240 -1.46 -9.82 -2.89
C THR A 240 -0.14 -9.32 -3.50
N LEU A 241 1.00 -9.91 -3.12
CA LEU A 241 2.31 -9.57 -3.70
C LEU A 241 2.35 -9.85 -5.19
N LEU A 242 1.94 -11.05 -5.63
CA LEU A 242 1.92 -11.41 -7.04
C LEU A 242 0.91 -10.58 -7.84
N GLY A 243 -0.27 -10.29 -7.25
CA GLY A 243 -1.27 -9.42 -7.83
C GLY A 243 -0.74 -8.01 -8.08
N GLY A 244 -0.05 -7.42 -7.10
CA GLY A 244 0.54 -6.08 -7.24
C GLY A 244 1.61 -6.01 -8.33
N LEU A 245 2.49 -7.01 -8.40
CA LEU A 245 3.50 -7.09 -9.47
C LEU A 245 2.85 -7.29 -10.85
N LEU A 246 1.86 -8.17 -10.95
CA LEU A 246 1.13 -8.43 -12.20
C LEU A 246 0.42 -7.17 -12.71
N ILE A 247 -0.31 -6.48 -11.84
CA ILE A 247 -1.05 -5.26 -12.19
C ILE A 247 -0.09 -4.13 -12.58
N GLY A 248 0.99 -3.92 -11.82
CA GLY A 248 2.01 -2.92 -12.15
C GLY A 248 2.71 -3.20 -13.48
N MET A 249 3.03 -4.47 -13.75
CA MET A 249 3.63 -4.89 -15.02
C MET A 249 2.68 -4.68 -16.18
N ALA A 250 1.41 -5.09 -16.02
CA ALA A 250 0.39 -4.93 -17.05
C ALA A 250 0.13 -3.46 -17.40
N ALA A 251 0.01 -2.60 -16.38
CA ALA A 251 -0.16 -1.17 -16.57
C ALA A 251 1.00 -0.55 -17.37
N ALA A 252 2.25 -0.85 -16.96
CA ALA A 252 3.43 -0.30 -17.61
C ALA A 252 3.62 -0.80 -19.05
N LEU A 253 3.41 -2.09 -19.30
CA LEU A 253 3.49 -2.65 -20.66
C LEU A 253 2.39 -2.07 -21.55
N THR A 254 1.17 -1.91 -21.02
CA THR A 254 0.08 -1.30 -21.81
C THR A 254 0.39 0.16 -22.12
N THR A 255 0.95 0.92 -21.16
CA THR A 255 1.37 2.31 -21.40
C THR A 255 2.40 2.42 -22.52
N ALA A 256 3.27 1.41 -22.70
CA ALA A 256 4.26 1.40 -23.77
C ALA A 256 3.67 1.33 -25.19
N PHE A 257 2.56 0.61 -25.34
CA PHE A 257 1.96 0.33 -26.66
C PHE A 257 0.67 1.11 -26.89
N TYR A 258 -0.11 1.32 -25.83
CA TYR A 258 -1.40 2.00 -25.91
C TYR A 258 -1.71 2.75 -24.61
N PRO A 259 -1.14 3.95 -24.38
CA PRO A 259 -1.24 4.70 -23.13
C PRO A 259 -2.69 4.93 -22.66
N ALA A 260 -3.61 5.17 -23.58
CA ALA A 260 -5.02 5.42 -23.26
C ALA A 260 -5.75 4.22 -22.62
N ALA A 261 -5.22 3.00 -22.75
CA ALA A 261 -5.80 1.78 -22.18
C ALA A 261 -5.10 1.32 -20.89
N SER A 262 -4.09 2.03 -20.40
CA SER A 262 -3.29 1.60 -19.25
C SER A 262 -4.10 1.45 -17.96
N GLU A 263 -5.09 2.29 -17.73
CA GLU A 263 -6.03 2.15 -16.61
C GLU A 263 -7.06 1.05 -16.87
N ALA A 264 -7.61 0.96 -18.08
CA ALA A 264 -8.62 -0.01 -18.43
C ALA A 264 -8.11 -1.47 -18.34
N VAL A 265 -6.83 -1.72 -18.67
CA VAL A 265 -6.24 -3.05 -18.60
C VAL A 265 -6.23 -3.63 -17.21
N ILE A 266 -6.05 -2.80 -16.19
CA ILE A 266 -6.04 -3.22 -14.78
C ILE A 266 -7.42 -3.82 -14.43
N TYR A 267 -8.49 -3.14 -14.78
CA TYR A 267 -9.87 -3.61 -14.56
C TYR A 267 -10.21 -4.82 -15.43
N ALA A 268 -9.72 -4.86 -16.67
CA ALA A 268 -9.92 -6.00 -17.56
C ALA A 268 -9.25 -7.28 -17.00
N ILE A 269 -8.04 -7.17 -16.45
CA ILE A 269 -7.35 -8.28 -15.78
C ILE A 269 -8.14 -8.73 -14.55
N MET A 270 -8.62 -7.80 -13.74
CA MET A 270 -9.44 -8.13 -12.56
C MET A 270 -10.69 -8.91 -12.99
N MET A 271 -11.41 -8.43 -13.99
CA MET A 271 -12.60 -9.10 -14.52
C MET A 271 -12.26 -10.49 -15.06
N ALA A 272 -11.20 -10.64 -15.84
CA ALA A 272 -10.77 -11.92 -16.38
C ALA A 272 -10.40 -12.91 -15.26
N VAL A 273 -9.65 -12.45 -14.25
CA VAL A 273 -9.28 -13.31 -13.12
C VAL A 273 -10.51 -13.74 -12.33
N LEU A 274 -11.42 -12.83 -12.02
CA LEU A 274 -12.65 -13.17 -11.27
C LEU A 274 -13.57 -14.13 -12.02
N LEU A 275 -13.65 -14.02 -13.35
CA LEU A 275 -14.44 -14.95 -14.18
C LEU A 275 -13.80 -16.34 -14.27
N LEU A 276 -12.48 -16.43 -14.34
CA LEU A 276 -11.75 -17.69 -14.46
C LEU A 276 -11.44 -18.33 -13.11
N ARG A 277 -11.15 -17.52 -12.11
CA ARG A 277 -10.81 -17.91 -10.73
C ARG A 277 -11.46 -16.95 -9.74
N PRO A 278 -12.72 -17.17 -9.31
CA PRO A 278 -13.46 -16.26 -8.43
C PRO A 278 -12.75 -15.95 -7.09
N ARG A 279 -11.83 -16.83 -6.66
CA ARG A 279 -11.03 -16.66 -5.43
C ARG A 279 -9.71 -15.92 -5.64
N GLY A 280 -9.43 -15.43 -6.87
CA GLY A 280 -8.13 -14.85 -7.24
C GLY A 280 -7.08 -15.91 -7.57
N LEU A 281 -5.81 -15.48 -7.75
CA LEU A 281 -4.72 -16.36 -8.17
C LEU A 281 -4.34 -17.39 -7.08
N ILE A 282 -4.28 -16.95 -5.82
CA ILE A 282 -3.87 -17.75 -4.65
C ILE A 282 -4.83 -17.45 -3.47
N GLY A 283 -6.14 -17.46 -3.70
CA GLY A 283 -7.12 -17.31 -2.62
C GLY A 283 -7.28 -18.59 -1.81
N GLU A 284 -7.35 -18.47 -0.49
CA GLU A 284 -7.55 -19.62 0.44
C GLU A 284 -9.05 -19.97 0.55
N GLU A 285 -9.35 -21.25 0.77
CA GLU A 285 -10.70 -21.73 1.07
C GLU A 285 -11.07 -21.32 2.49
N GLY A 286 -12.11 -20.52 2.67
CA GLY A 286 -12.63 -20.23 4.00
C GLY A 286 -13.08 -18.80 4.29
N MET A 287 -12.72 -17.79 3.50
CA MET A 287 -13.09 -16.40 3.78
C MET A 287 -14.38 -15.90 3.11
N MET A 288 -15.02 -16.69 2.29
CA MET A 288 -16.27 -16.30 1.59
C MET A 288 -17.38 -17.38 1.70
N SER A 289 -17.29 -18.27 2.67
CA SER A 289 -18.40 -19.21 2.97
C SER A 289 -19.19 -18.74 4.17
#